data_1a79b4c642b6e6008a95e128cd2ffc1b
#
_entry.id   1a79b4c642b6e6008a95e128cd2ffc1b
#
_cell.length_a   1.000
_cell.length_b   1.000
_cell.length_c   1.000
_cell.angle_alpha   90.00
_cell.angle_beta   90.00
_cell.angle_gamma   90.00
#
_symmetry.space_group_name_H-M   'P 1'
#
loop_
_entity.id
_entity.type
_entity.pdbx_description
1 polymer ?
#
loop_
_entity_poly.entity_id
_entity_poly.type
_entity_poly.pdbx_seq_one_letter_code
_entity_poly.pdbx_strand_id
1 'polypeptide(L)'
;IDYETALERAEAAQLRAEAEFQHASFELKRIQSLEERKLVSRSNLENAVRIYKINQASLKDARANQKQAEENLKRTTLRAPFTGLVRSESVDIGQFVSRGQPIGTIYASDIVEIRLPIADNQLAFLQIAPTTRGEIPHDLQPNVTLEANYAGRSLSWQGKIVRSEAEIDSSSRMVQLVAKVDNRVNEIPL
;
A
#
# COMPACT_ATOMS: atom_id res chain seq x y z
N ILE A 1 -11.16 2.82 -21.68
CA ILE A 1 -12.15 3.73 -22.34
C ILE A 1 -13.20 4.17 -21.30
N ASP A 2 -13.95 3.29 -20.65
CA ASP A 2 -15.04 3.70 -19.76
C ASP A 2 -14.56 4.49 -18.53
N TYR A 3 -13.44 4.12 -17.94
CA TYR A 3 -12.87 4.82 -16.77
C TYR A 3 -12.24 6.16 -17.15
N GLU A 4 -11.63 6.27 -18.31
CA GLU A 4 -11.10 7.54 -18.86
C GLU A 4 -12.25 8.53 -19.11
N THR A 5 -13.28 8.09 -19.79
CA THR A 5 -14.48 8.92 -20.04
C THR A 5 -15.18 9.32 -18.73
N ALA A 6 -15.21 8.44 -17.74
CA ALA A 6 -15.75 8.77 -16.41
C ALA A 6 -14.92 9.85 -15.71
N LEU A 7 -13.59 9.80 -15.83
CA LEU A 7 -12.71 10.83 -15.29
C LEU A 7 -12.93 12.18 -15.99
N GLU A 8 -12.94 12.22 -17.32
CA GLU A 8 -13.20 13.44 -18.08
C GLU A 8 -14.53 14.10 -17.71
N ARG A 9 -15.59 13.30 -17.50
CA ARG A 9 -16.91 13.82 -17.05
C ARG A 9 -16.83 14.40 -15.64
N ALA A 10 -16.11 13.76 -14.74
CA ALA A 10 -15.94 14.23 -13.38
C ALA A 10 -15.09 15.51 -13.33
N GLU A 11 -14.07 15.65 -14.17
CA GLU A 11 -13.27 16.86 -14.33
C GLU A 11 -14.12 18.03 -14.87
N ALA A 12 -14.93 17.78 -15.88
CA ALA A 12 -15.83 18.79 -16.42
C ALA A 12 -16.86 19.25 -15.37
N ALA A 13 -17.37 18.34 -14.55
CA ALA A 13 -18.29 18.66 -13.45
C ALA A 13 -17.59 19.48 -12.36
N GLN A 14 -16.35 19.15 -12.02
CA GLN A 14 -15.56 19.91 -11.06
C GLN A 14 -15.27 21.33 -11.55
N LEU A 15 -14.88 21.51 -12.81
CA LEU A 15 -14.64 22.83 -13.41
C LEU A 15 -15.90 23.70 -13.38
N ARG A 16 -17.07 23.10 -13.66
CA ARG A 16 -18.35 23.82 -13.59
C ARG A 16 -18.66 24.26 -12.15
N ALA A 17 -18.57 23.35 -11.18
CA ALA A 17 -18.81 23.66 -9.79
C ALA A 17 -17.84 24.72 -9.24
N GLU A 18 -16.60 24.73 -9.72
CA GLU A 18 -15.59 25.73 -9.37
C GLU A 18 -15.94 27.12 -9.91
N ALA A 19 -16.39 27.21 -11.15
CA ALA A 19 -16.86 28.47 -11.75
C ALA A 19 -18.08 29.04 -10.99
N GLU A 20 -19.04 28.18 -10.64
CA GLU A 20 -20.22 28.58 -9.85
C GLU A 20 -19.82 29.04 -8.43
N PHE A 21 -18.90 28.36 -7.79
CA PHE A 21 -18.38 28.77 -6.48
C PHE A 21 -17.64 30.10 -6.56
N GLN A 22 -16.80 30.31 -7.57
CA GLN A 22 -16.11 31.57 -7.78
C GLN A 22 -17.11 32.73 -7.99
N HIS A 23 -18.13 32.52 -8.83
CA HIS A 23 -19.19 33.51 -9.03
C HIS A 23 -19.91 33.82 -7.70
N ALA A 24 -20.32 32.81 -6.97
CA ALA A 24 -20.97 32.99 -5.66
C ALA A 24 -20.05 33.71 -4.63
N SER A 25 -18.76 33.48 -4.68
CA SER A 25 -17.77 34.17 -3.85
C SER A 25 -17.66 35.67 -4.19
N PHE A 26 -17.60 36.00 -5.48
CA PHE A 26 -17.57 37.38 -5.92
C PHE A 26 -18.88 38.11 -5.55
N GLU A 27 -20.02 37.45 -5.75
CA GLU A 27 -21.31 38.03 -5.42
C GLU A 27 -21.46 38.28 -3.92
N LEU A 28 -21.02 37.32 -3.08
CA LEU A 28 -21.00 37.50 -1.63
C LEU A 28 -20.16 38.72 -1.24
N LYS A 29 -18.96 38.87 -1.74
CA LYS A 29 -18.09 40.03 -1.48
C LYS A 29 -18.73 41.34 -1.92
N ARG A 30 -19.39 41.33 -3.08
CA ARG A 30 -20.14 42.52 -3.57
C ARG A 30 -21.27 42.91 -2.62
N ILE A 31 -22.08 41.94 -2.22
CA ILE A 31 -23.22 42.18 -1.31
C ILE A 31 -22.73 42.63 0.08
N GLN A 32 -21.65 42.06 0.61
CA GLN A 32 -21.03 42.47 1.86
C GLN A 32 -20.61 43.95 1.82
N SER A 33 -19.93 44.39 0.75
CA SER A 33 -19.54 45.80 0.59
C SER A 33 -20.73 46.76 0.46
N LEU A 34 -21.82 46.32 -0.17
CA LEU A 34 -23.05 47.11 -0.24
C LEU A 34 -23.80 47.21 1.09
N GLU A 35 -23.81 46.12 1.86
CA GLU A 35 -24.43 46.08 3.20
C GLU A 35 -23.70 47.00 4.19
N GLU A 36 -22.36 46.98 4.19
CA GLU A 36 -21.55 47.91 4.99
C GLU A 36 -21.88 49.36 4.71
N ARG A 37 -22.25 49.69 3.47
CA ARG A 37 -22.71 51.01 3.04
C ARG A 37 -24.21 51.24 3.27
N LYS A 38 -24.91 50.25 3.86
CA LYS A 38 -26.38 50.27 4.09
C LYS A 38 -27.22 50.41 2.81
N LEU A 39 -26.70 49.92 1.67
CA LEU A 39 -27.37 49.99 0.38
C LEU A 39 -28.22 48.75 0.07
N VAL A 40 -28.06 47.67 0.84
CA VAL A 40 -28.84 46.43 0.72
C VAL A 40 -29.32 45.95 2.09
N SER A 41 -30.35 45.11 2.09
CA SER A 41 -30.89 44.56 3.32
C SER A 41 -30.04 43.43 3.87
N ARG A 42 -30.10 43.19 5.17
CA ARG A 42 -29.47 42.04 5.83
C ARG A 42 -29.94 40.70 5.27
N SER A 43 -31.21 40.62 4.84
CA SER A 43 -31.75 39.42 4.19
C SER A 43 -31.02 39.11 2.85
N ASN A 44 -30.61 40.13 2.10
CA ASN A 44 -29.83 39.94 0.87
C ASN A 44 -28.45 39.36 1.18
N LEU A 45 -27.81 39.82 2.26
CA LEU A 45 -26.53 39.26 2.71
C LEU A 45 -26.69 37.81 3.17
N GLU A 46 -27.71 37.51 3.99
CA GLU A 46 -27.98 36.12 4.42
C GLU A 46 -28.24 35.19 3.24
N ASN A 47 -28.95 35.63 2.22
CA ASN A 47 -29.16 34.85 0.99
C ASN A 47 -27.84 34.61 0.20
N ALA A 48 -27.02 35.65 0.06
CA ALA A 48 -25.71 35.52 -0.59
C ALA A 48 -24.78 34.53 0.13
N VAL A 49 -24.75 34.58 1.48
CA VAL A 49 -24.03 33.63 2.33
C VAL A 49 -24.55 32.19 2.13
N ARG A 50 -25.87 32.01 2.04
CA ARG A 50 -26.50 30.72 1.80
C ARG A 50 -26.05 30.15 0.43
N ILE A 51 -26.14 30.96 -0.62
CA ILE A 51 -25.73 30.55 -1.98
C ILE A 51 -24.24 30.20 -2.03
N TYR A 52 -23.40 31.01 -1.41
CA TYR A 52 -21.96 30.73 -1.29
C TYR A 52 -21.69 29.36 -0.63
N LYS A 53 -22.37 29.08 0.50
CA LYS A 53 -22.20 27.80 1.20
C LYS A 53 -22.68 26.61 0.38
N ILE A 54 -23.77 26.76 -0.36
CA ILE A 54 -24.28 25.70 -1.26
C ILE A 54 -23.25 25.40 -2.35
N ASN A 55 -22.73 26.44 -3.03
CA ASN A 55 -21.74 26.24 -4.10
C ASN A 55 -20.40 25.72 -3.55
N GLN A 56 -20.02 26.12 -2.32
CA GLN A 56 -18.85 25.54 -1.66
C GLN A 56 -19.01 24.03 -1.42
N ALA A 57 -20.19 23.59 -0.98
CA ALA A 57 -20.49 22.18 -0.79
C ALA A 57 -20.52 21.42 -2.10
N SER A 58 -21.13 22.00 -3.15
CA SER A 58 -21.17 21.43 -4.50
C SER A 58 -19.77 21.24 -5.09
N LEU A 59 -18.88 22.22 -4.95
CA LEU A 59 -17.48 22.08 -5.36
C LEU A 59 -16.76 20.96 -4.62
N LYS A 60 -16.98 20.85 -3.30
CA LYS A 60 -16.39 19.78 -2.49
C LYS A 60 -16.85 18.40 -2.96
N ASP A 61 -18.14 18.26 -3.27
CA ASP A 61 -18.70 17.02 -3.80
C ASP A 61 -18.13 16.69 -5.19
N ALA A 62 -18.07 17.64 -6.11
CA ALA A 62 -17.50 17.46 -7.43
C ALA A 62 -16.01 17.03 -7.38
N ARG A 63 -15.22 17.62 -6.47
CA ARG A 63 -13.82 17.20 -6.24
C ARG A 63 -13.71 15.78 -5.69
N ALA A 64 -14.62 15.37 -4.81
CA ALA A 64 -14.64 13.99 -4.30
C ALA A 64 -14.96 13.00 -5.41
N ASN A 65 -15.91 13.33 -6.30
CA ASN A 65 -16.28 12.50 -7.44
C ASN A 65 -15.14 12.38 -8.47
N GLN A 66 -14.42 13.48 -8.76
CA GLN A 66 -13.24 13.46 -9.61
C GLN A 66 -12.17 12.54 -9.04
N LYS A 67 -11.83 12.70 -7.75
CA LYS A 67 -10.85 11.84 -7.08
C LYS A 67 -11.25 10.37 -7.14
N GLN A 68 -12.53 10.06 -6.95
CA GLN A 68 -13.00 8.68 -7.06
C GLN A 68 -12.84 8.12 -8.49
N ALA A 69 -13.12 8.92 -9.51
CA ALA A 69 -12.93 8.51 -10.90
C ALA A 69 -11.44 8.30 -11.24
N GLU A 70 -10.56 9.18 -10.74
CA GLU A 70 -9.11 9.05 -10.89
C GLU A 70 -8.58 7.76 -10.22
N GLU A 71 -9.01 7.47 -8.99
CA GLU A 71 -8.62 6.24 -8.30
C GLU A 71 -9.16 4.98 -9.01
N ASN A 72 -10.36 5.05 -9.60
CA ASN A 72 -10.88 3.96 -10.40
C ASN A 72 -10.06 3.74 -11.67
N LEU A 73 -9.62 4.81 -12.35
CA LEU A 73 -8.73 4.71 -13.51
C LEU A 73 -7.37 4.14 -13.11
N LYS A 74 -6.76 4.59 -12.01
CA LYS A 74 -5.50 4.03 -11.51
C LYS A 74 -5.58 2.51 -11.27
N ARG A 75 -6.71 2.03 -10.79
CA ARG A 75 -6.94 0.59 -10.53
C ARG A 75 -7.04 -0.26 -11.79
N THR A 76 -7.17 0.35 -12.97
CA THR A 76 -7.12 -0.40 -14.24
C THR A 76 -5.71 -0.82 -14.62
N THR A 77 -4.70 -0.21 -14.01
CA THR A 77 -3.29 -0.56 -14.21
C THR A 77 -2.76 -1.22 -12.96
N LEU A 78 -2.54 -2.52 -13.01
CA LEU A 78 -1.92 -3.29 -11.94
C LEU A 78 -0.39 -3.27 -12.10
N ARG A 79 0.30 -2.92 -11.04
CA ARG A 79 1.76 -2.90 -11.00
C ARG A 79 2.25 -3.81 -9.89
N ALA A 80 3.37 -4.49 -10.13
CA ALA A 80 4.04 -5.26 -9.10
C ALA A 80 4.43 -4.33 -7.93
N PRO A 81 4.09 -4.66 -6.67
CA PRO A 81 4.41 -3.82 -5.50
C PRO A 81 5.89 -3.88 -5.12
N PHE A 82 6.65 -4.83 -5.64
CA PHE A 82 8.07 -5.02 -5.42
C PHE A 82 8.73 -5.68 -6.64
N THR A 83 10.06 -5.62 -6.72
CA THR A 83 10.86 -6.34 -7.71
C THR A 83 10.88 -7.83 -7.39
N GLY A 84 10.56 -8.67 -8.35
CA GLY A 84 10.47 -10.11 -8.14
C GLY A 84 10.23 -10.88 -9.41
N LEU A 85 9.95 -12.17 -9.25
CA LEU A 85 9.65 -13.09 -10.34
C LEU A 85 8.18 -13.49 -10.31
N VAL A 86 7.59 -13.66 -11.49
CA VAL A 86 6.23 -14.19 -11.62
C VAL A 86 6.27 -15.69 -11.47
N ARG A 87 5.56 -16.22 -10.47
CA ARG A 87 5.46 -17.67 -10.24
C ARG A 87 4.38 -18.30 -11.09
N SER A 88 3.24 -17.63 -11.18
CA SER A 88 2.10 -18.10 -11.98
C SER A 88 1.23 -16.94 -12.40
N GLU A 89 0.61 -17.07 -13.55
CA GLU A 89 -0.48 -16.22 -14.02
C GLU A 89 -1.78 -17.04 -14.02
N SER A 90 -2.89 -16.37 -13.77
CA SER A 90 -4.20 -17.01 -13.64
C SER A 90 -5.25 -16.38 -14.54
N VAL A 91 -4.81 -15.53 -15.48
CA VAL A 91 -5.68 -14.78 -16.40
C VAL A 91 -5.04 -14.66 -17.76
N ASP A 92 -5.87 -14.64 -18.80
CA ASP A 92 -5.46 -14.47 -20.18
C ASP A 92 -5.91 -13.12 -20.76
N ILE A 93 -5.28 -12.71 -21.86
CA ILE A 93 -5.68 -11.50 -22.59
C ILE A 93 -7.11 -11.64 -23.10
N GLY A 94 -7.93 -10.63 -22.83
CA GLY A 94 -9.35 -10.62 -23.20
C GLY A 94 -10.27 -11.24 -22.16
N GLN A 95 -9.75 -11.82 -21.10
CA GLN A 95 -10.54 -12.36 -20.00
C GLN A 95 -11.11 -11.22 -19.13
N PHE A 96 -12.37 -11.36 -18.73
CA PHE A 96 -12.98 -10.46 -17.75
C PHE A 96 -12.47 -10.79 -16.33
N VAL A 97 -12.00 -9.76 -15.63
CA VAL A 97 -11.46 -9.87 -14.27
C VAL A 97 -12.33 -9.07 -13.31
N SER A 98 -12.78 -9.74 -12.25
CA SER A 98 -13.55 -9.13 -11.18
C SER A 98 -12.67 -8.60 -10.05
N ARG A 99 -13.20 -7.66 -9.26
CA ARG A 99 -12.48 -7.18 -8.05
C ARG A 99 -12.25 -8.33 -7.08
N GLY A 100 -11.01 -8.44 -6.59
CA GLY A 100 -10.63 -9.49 -5.64
C GLY A 100 -10.24 -10.81 -6.29
N GLN A 101 -10.35 -10.94 -7.61
CA GLN A 101 -9.86 -12.12 -8.32
C GLN A 101 -8.34 -12.09 -8.38
N PRO A 102 -7.64 -13.16 -7.97
CA PRO A 102 -6.21 -13.26 -8.15
C PRO A 102 -5.86 -13.37 -9.65
N ILE A 103 -4.90 -12.58 -10.10
CA ILE A 103 -4.44 -12.57 -11.50
C ILE A 103 -3.11 -13.28 -11.68
N GLY A 104 -2.36 -13.47 -10.61
CA GLY A 104 -1.08 -14.15 -10.61
C GLY A 104 -0.41 -14.09 -9.25
N THR A 105 0.69 -14.79 -9.12
CA THR A 105 1.53 -14.82 -7.92
C THR A 105 2.93 -14.34 -8.29
N ILE A 106 3.42 -13.38 -7.52
CA ILE A 106 4.80 -12.91 -7.61
C ILE A 106 5.52 -13.19 -6.30
N TYR A 107 6.83 -13.40 -6.34
CA TYR A 107 7.67 -13.54 -5.15
C TYR A 107 8.93 -12.68 -5.30
N ALA A 108 9.39 -12.17 -4.17
CA ALA A 108 10.63 -11.42 -4.10
C ALA A 108 11.81 -12.37 -4.29
N SER A 109 12.82 -11.96 -5.07
CA SER A 109 14.01 -12.74 -5.32
C SER A 109 15.26 -12.22 -4.61
N ASP A 110 15.16 -11.07 -3.97
CA ASP A 110 16.26 -10.37 -3.32
C ASP A 110 16.58 -10.90 -1.92
N ILE A 111 15.61 -11.56 -1.28
CA ILE A 111 15.73 -12.08 0.08
C ILE A 111 15.11 -13.46 0.16
N VAL A 112 15.81 -14.38 0.78
CA VAL A 112 15.30 -15.72 1.09
C VAL A 112 15.21 -15.90 2.60
N GLU A 113 14.04 -16.30 3.07
CA GLU A 113 13.82 -16.69 4.46
C GLU A 113 13.78 -18.21 4.59
N ILE A 114 14.55 -18.73 5.54
CA ILE A 114 14.66 -20.15 5.79
C ILE A 114 14.26 -20.44 7.23
N ARG A 115 13.32 -21.36 7.41
CA ARG A 115 12.92 -21.84 8.73
C ARG A 115 13.88 -22.92 9.20
N LEU A 116 14.46 -22.71 10.39
CA LEU A 116 15.42 -23.57 11.01
C LEU A 116 14.80 -24.18 12.28
N PRO A 117 14.44 -25.46 12.29
CA PRO A 117 13.98 -26.14 13.50
C PRO A 117 15.19 -26.41 14.41
N ILE A 118 15.28 -25.71 15.53
CA ILE A 118 16.37 -25.83 16.50
C ILE A 118 15.82 -26.47 17.78
N ALA A 119 16.51 -27.50 18.26
CA ALA A 119 16.14 -28.13 19.51
C ALA A 119 16.39 -27.20 20.71
N ASP A 120 15.54 -27.28 21.73
CA ASP A 120 15.56 -26.45 22.92
C ASP A 120 16.98 -26.38 23.59
N ASN A 121 17.65 -27.51 23.71
CA ASN A 121 18.99 -27.59 24.27
C ASN A 121 20.09 -26.90 23.42
N GLN A 122 19.82 -26.65 22.13
CA GLN A 122 20.77 -26.00 21.23
C GLN A 122 20.60 -24.47 21.23
N LEU A 123 19.45 -23.95 21.66
CA LEU A 123 19.20 -22.50 21.74
C LEU A 123 20.21 -21.80 22.68
N ALA A 124 20.69 -22.46 23.72
CA ALA A 124 21.67 -21.91 24.66
C ALA A 124 22.99 -21.49 23.97
N PHE A 125 23.36 -22.11 22.88
CA PHE A 125 24.59 -21.79 22.12
C PHE A 125 24.42 -20.56 21.20
N LEU A 126 23.18 -20.16 20.91
CA LEU A 126 22.90 -19.04 19.99
C LEU A 126 22.83 -17.69 20.69
N GLN A 127 22.99 -17.66 22.04
CA GLN A 127 22.85 -16.44 22.86
C GLN A 127 21.52 -15.69 22.67
N ILE A 128 20.50 -16.38 22.17
CA ILE A 128 19.14 -15.88 22.03
C ILE A 128 18.42 -16.18 23.36
N ALA A 129 17.87 -15.14 23.98
CA ALA A 129 17.11 -15.35 25.21
C ALA A 129 15.89 -16.25 24.92
N PRO A 130 15.61 -17.28 25.76
CA PRO A 130 14.48 -18.20 25.56
C PRO A 130 13.12 -17.51 25.52
N THR A 131 13.04 -16.29 26.03
CA THR A 131 11.85 -15.43 26.04
C THR A 131 11.73 -14.56 24.80
N THR A 132 12.70 -14.56 23.87
CA THR A 132 12.68 -13.77 22.65
C THR A 132 11.59 -14.30 21.74
N ARG A 133 10.53 -13.51 21.58
CA ARG A 133 9.42 -13.77 20.68
C ARG A 133 9.39 -12.70 19.60
N GLY A 134 9.26 -13.11 18.34
CA GLY A 134 9.25 -12.20 17.20
C GLY A 134 10.65 -11.81 16.76
N GLU A 135 10.85 -10.56 16.38
CA GLU A 135 12.11 -10.05 15.82
C GLU A 135 13.22 -10.00 16.87
N ILE A 136 14.42 -10.42 16.45
CA ILE A 136 15.65 -10.33 17.25
C ILE A 136 16.32 -8.99 16.94
N PRO A 137 16.70 -8.20 17.97
CA PRO A 137 17.43 -6.95 17.75
C PRO A 137 18.65 -7.16 16.87
N HIS A 138 18.91 -6.21 15.96
CA HIS A 138 19.91 -6.36 14.89
C HIS A 138 21.34 -6.65 15.41
N ASP A 139 21.70 -6.13 16.56
CA ASP A 139 22.97 -6.33 17.26
C ASP A 139 23.11 -7.72 17.90
N LEU A 140 21.98 -8.41 18.14
CA LEU A 140 21.93 -9.75 18.74
C LEU A 140 21.61 -10.85 17.72
N GLN A 141 21.53 -10.54 16.43
CA GLN A 141 21.23 -11.51 15.38
C GLN A 141 22.44 -12.43 15.11
N PRO A 142 22.36 -13.74 15.40
CA PRO A 142 23.44 -14.65 15.10
C PRO A 142 23.67 -14.78 13.58
N ASN A 143 24.93 -14.88 13.19
CA ASN A 143 25.27 -15.22 11.81
C ASN A 143 25.04 -16.70 11.56
N VAL A 144 24.59 -17.02 10.35
CA VAL A 144 24.42 -18.40 9.87
C VAL A 144 25.02 -18.54 8.49
N THR A 145 25.52 -19.72 8.22
CA THR A 145 25.97 -20.10 6.87
C THR A 145 25.00 -21.14 6.34
N LEU A 146 24.39 -20.83 5.20
CA LEU A 146 23.57 -21.78 4.46
C LEU A 146 24.45 -22.51 3.46
N GLU A 147 24.43 -23.83 3.52
CA GLU A 147 25.14 -24.68 2.54
C GLU A 147 24.14 -25.55 1.79
N ALA A 148 24.27 -25.63 0.49
CA ALA A 148 23.46 -26.52 -0.34
C ALA A 148 24.29 -27.10 -1.49
N ASN A 149 23.96 -28.33 -1.86
CA ASN A 149 24.48 -28.97 -3.06
C ASN A 149 23.45 -28.85 -4.18
N TYR A 150 23.80 -28.07 -5.20
CA TYR A 150 22.95 -27.89 -6.36
C TYR A 150 23.70 -28.26 -7.65
N ALA A 151 23.13 -29.13 -8.45
CA ALA A 151 23.73 -29.61 -9.73
C ALA A 151 25.19 -30.08 -9.58
N GLY A 152 25.52 -30.76 -8.45
CA GLY A 152 26.87 -31.26 -8.16
C GLY A 152 27.88 -30.22 -7.69
N ARG A 153 27.43 -28.98 -7.42
CA ARG A 153 28.27 -27.91 -6.87
C ARG A 153 27.83 -27.60 -5.44
N SER A 154 28.80 -27.47 -4.53
CA SER A 154 28.54 -26.96 -3.19
C SER A 154 28.49 -25.44 -3.22
N LEU A 155 27.40 -24.88 -2.76
CA LEU A 155 27.15 -23.44 -2.68
C LEU A 155 27.00 -23.06 -1.21
N SER A 156 27.47 -21.87 -0.85
CA SER A 156 27.45 -21.36 0.52
C SER A 156 27.04 -19.89 0.54
N TRP A 157 26.08 -19.54 1.40
CA TRP A 157 25.60 -18.17 1.56
C TRP A 157 25.61 -17.77 3.02
N GLN A 158 25.88 -16.51 3.28
CA GLN A 158 25.88 -15.94 4.60
C GLN A 158 24.51 -15.27 4.87
N GLY A 159 24.00 -15.51 6.07
CA GLY A 159 22.74 -14.93 6.54
C GLY A 159 22.75 -14.63 8.02
N LYS A 160 21.62 -14.16 8.53
CA LYS A 160 21.41 -13.89 9.96
C LYS A 160 20.09 -14.48 10.43
N ILE A 161 20.04 -14.94 11.67
CA ILE A 161 18.80 -15.30 12.34
C ILE A 161 18.10 -14.00 12.76
N VAL A 162 16.94 -13.72 12.17
CA VAL A 162 16.25 -12.43 12.32
C VAL A 162 15.07 -12.49 13.29
N ARG A 163 14.44 -13.65 13.44
CA ARG A 163 13.29 -13.80 14.34
C ARG A 163 13.12 -15.22 14.85
N SER A 164 12.41 -15.34 15.97
CA SER A 164 11.88 -16.58 16.49
C SER A 164 10.37 -16.61 16.30
N GLU A 165 9.82 -17.71 15.78
CA GLU A 165 8.36 -17.89 15.66
C GLU A 165 7.70 -18.20 17.01
N ALA A 166 8.51 -18.32 18.08
CA ALA A 166 8.08 -18.43 19.49
C ALA A 166 7.11 -19.58 19.82
N GLU A 167 6.82 -20.44 18.86
CA GLU A 167 6.02 -21.63 19.03
C GLU A 167 6.98 -22.82 19.20
N ILE A 168 6.85 -23.49 20.33
CA ILE A 168 7.57 -24.76 20.57
C ILE A 168 6.63 -25.85 20.08
N ASP A 169 7.03 -26.57 19.06
CA ASP A 169 6.32 -27.75 18.63
C ASP A 169 6.32 -28.78 19.77
N SER A 170 5.14 -29.06 20.32
CA SER A 170 4.98 -29.92 21.50
C SER A 170 5.42 -31.36 21.27
N SER A 171 5.47 -31.80 20.02
CA SER A 171 5.86 -33.17 19.64
C SER A 171 7.35 -33.32 19.45
N SER A 172 8.01 -32.36 18.80
CA SER A 172 9.45 -32.39 18.51
C SER A 172 10.30 -31.61 19.51
N ARG A 173 9.70 -30.73 20.35
CA ARG A 173 10.36 -29.78 21.25
C ARG A 173 11.35 -28.88 20.52
N MET A 174 11.04 -28.54 19.27
CA MET A 174 11.84 -27.63 18.45
C MET A 174 11.24 -26.22 18.42
N VAL A 175 12.11 -25.23 18.43
CA VAL A 175 11.76 -23.83 18.21
C VAL A 175 12.07 -23.49 16.76
N GLN A 176 11.14 -22.86 16.08
CA GLN A 176 11.34 -22.39 14.73
C GLN A 176 12.03 -21.03 14.75
N LEU A 177 13.26 -20.99 14.29
CA LEU A 177 13.99 -19.74 14.01
C LEU A 177 13.93 -19.45 12.52
N VAL A 178 13.96 -18.18 12.16
CA VAL A 178 13.99 -17.76 10.76
C VAL A 178 15.30 -17.06 10.47
N ALA A 179 16.04 -17.66 9.55
CA ALA A 179 17.24 -17.06 8.98
C ALA A 179 16.87 -16.29 7.70
N LYS A 180 17.49 -15.14 7.53
CA LYS A 180 17.37 -14.28 6.36
C LYS A 180 18.70 -14.23 5.63
N VAL A 181 18.65 -14.55 4.34
CA VAL A 181 19.82 -14.55 3.45
C VAL A 181 19.55 -13.55 2.33
N ASP A 182 20.52 -12.67 2.07
CA ASP A 182 20.46 -11.72 0.96
C ASP A 182 20.79 -12.45 -0.36
N ASN A 183 19.87 -12.42 -1.31
CA ASN A 183 19.99 -13.03 -2.64
C ASN A 183 20.00 -12.01 -3.77
N ARG A 184 20.44 -10.77 -3.52
CA ARG A 184 20.45 -9.71 -4.55
C ARG A 184 21.26 -10.08 -5.79
N VAL A 185 22.19 -11.01 -5.67
CA VAL A 185 23.01 -11.49 -6.78
C VAL A 185 22.37 -12.67 -7.51
N ASN A 186 21.16 -13.12 -7.08
CA ASN A 186 20.44 -14.29 -7.63
C ASN A 186 21.29 -15.58 -7.68
N GLU A 187 22.13 -15.77 -6.67
CA GLU A 187 23.01 -16.94 -6.56
C GLU A 187 22.30 -18.14 -5.91
N ILE A 188 21.18 -17.90 -5.22
CA ILE A 188 20.38 -18.98 -4.64
C ILE A 188 19.36 -19.43 -5.69
N PRO A 189 19.36 -20.72 -6.09
CA PRO A 189 18.32 -21.29 -6.92
C PRO A 189 16.99 -21.27 -6.15
N LEU A 190 16.00 -20.60 -6.69
CA LEU A 190 14.66 -20.45 -6.07
C LEU A 190 13.69 -21.49 -6.62
#